data_e0df21b67fb723c53d859cf49edfbbdb
#
_entry.id   e0df21b67fb723c53d859cf49edfbbdb
#
_cell.length_a   1.000
_cell.length_b   1.000
_cell.length_c   1.000
_cell.angle_alpha   90.00
_cell.angle_beta   90.00
_cell.angle_gamma   90.00
#
_symmetry.space_group_name_H-M   'P 1'
#
loop_
_entity.id
_entity.type
_entity.pdbx_description
1 polymer ?
#
loop_
_entity_poly.entity_id
_entity_poly.type
_entity_poly.pdbx_seq_one_letter_code
_entity_poly.pdbx_strand_id
1 'polypeptide(L)'
;MSTYHARLAQVLQRDPRYPYEAYEFVFAALSHTQKLLGRLPADDGSIPATQHHVSGRELVHGVRDLALREFGLMARIVLRMWGINRTADFGDIVFNLVEENLMSRSDQDSRADFQDVFDLDQALVQEFHIEADEAEWTR
;
A
#
# COMPACT_ATOMS: atom_id res chain seq x y z
N MET A 1 7.63 9.43 23.10
CA MET A 1 7.69 8.84 21.77
C MET A 1 6.74 7.67 21.68
N SER A 2 6.06 7.53 20.57
CA SER A 2 5.02 6.51 20.48
C SER A 2 5.61 5.10 20.34
N THR A 3 4.86 4.13 20.84
CA THR A 3 5.19 2.71 20.71
C THR A 3 5.30 2.32 19.23
N TYR A 4 4.55 2.99 18.36
CA TYR A 4 4.59 2.77 16.92
C TYR A 4 6.00 2.96 16.36
N HIS A 5 6.65 4.09 16.68
CA HIS A 5 7.99 4.36 16.18
C HIS A 5 9.02 3.34 16.67
N ALA A 6 8.91 2.93 17.93
CA ALA A 6 9.83 1.94 18.48
C ALA A 6 9.66 0.57 17.82
N ARG A 7 8.42 0.16 17.57
CA ARG A 7 8.13 -1.11 16.91
C ARG A 7 8.56 -1.10 15.46
N LEU A 8 8.33 0.02 14.77
CA LEU A 8 8.76 0.15 13.39
C LEU A 8 10.28 0.11 13.27
N ALA A 9 11.00 0.71 14.22
CA ALA A 9 12.45 0.62 14.24
C ALA A 9 12.92 -0.83 14.34
N GLN A 10 12.23 -1.66 15.14
CA GLN A 10 12.55 -3.08 15.24
C GLN A 10 12.32 -3.81 13.92
N VAL A 11 11.23 -3.47 13.21
CA VAL A 11 10.96 -4.04 11.88
C VAL A 11 12.12 -3.72 10.94
N LEU A 12 12.58 -2.47 10.93
CA LEU A 12 13.66 -2.04 10.04
C LEU A 12 14.97 -2.76 10.34
N GLN A 13 15.24 -3.06 11.60
CA GLN A 13 16.44 -3.82 11.97
C GLN A 13 16.34 -5.28 11.56
N ARG A 14 15.15 -5.87 11.73
CA ARG A 14 14.94 -7.28 11.41
C ARG A 14 14.95 -7.53 9.91
N ASP A 15 14.36 -6.61 9.14
CA ASP A 15 14.26 -6.73 7.69
C ASP A 15 14.62 -5.39 7.05
N PRO A 16 15.89 -5.21 6.69
CA PRO A 16 16.36 -3.93 6.14
C PRO A 16 16.09 -3.75 4.64
N ARG A 17 15.32 -4.65 4.01
CA ARG A 17 15.07 -4.55 2.57
C ARG A 17 14.28 -3.31 2.19
N TYR A 18 13.46 -2.78 3.11
CA TYR A 18 12.56 -1.66 2.84
C TYR A 18 12.82 -0.54 3.85
N PRO A 19 12.89 0.72 3.37
CA PRO A 19 13.12 1.84 4.27
C PRO A 19 11.84 2.26 5.01
N TYR A 20 12.00 3.12 5.99
CA TYR A 20 10.91 3.66 6.79
C TYR A 20 9.79 4.24 5.90
N GLU A 21 10.17 4.99 4.87
CA GLU A 21 9.23 5.65 3.97
C GLU A 21 8.29 4.66 3.27
N ALA A 22 8.79 3.46 2.97
CA ALA A 22 7.97 2.43 2.34
C ALA A 22 6.86 1.97 3.28
N TYR A 23 7.18 1.79 4.56
CA TYR A 23 6.17 1.40 5.56
C TYR A 23 5.14 2.50 5.77
N GLU A 24 5.58 3.74 5.85
CA GLU A 24 4.66 4.86 5.99
C GLU A 24 3.74 4.98 4.79
N PHE A 25 4.28 4.75 3.59
CA PHE A 25 3.47 4.79 2.38
C PHE A 25 2.41 3.70 2.38
N VAL A 26 2.73 2.50 2.85
CA VAL A 26 1.75 1.41 2.92
C VAL A 26 0.63 1.76 3.91
N PHE A 27 0.96 2.37 5.06
CA PHE A 27 -0.07 2.84 5.97
C PHE A 27 -0.97 3.88 5.32
N ALA A 28 -0.38 4.84 4.62
CA ALA A 28 -1.16 5.85 3.91
C ALA A 28 -2.03 5.21 2.83
N ALA A 29 -1.50 4.20 2.14
CA ALA A 29 -2.25 3.47 1.12
C ALA A 29 -3.42 2.69 1.71
N LEU A 30 -3.26 2.15 2.91
CA LEU A 30 -4.37 1.47 3.58
C LEU A 30 -5.52 2.44 3.84
N SER A 31 -5.22 3.60 4.41
CA SER A 31 -6.25 4.62 4.66
C SER A 31 -6.88 5.10 3.36
N HIS A 32 -6.07 5.31 2.34
CA HIS A 32 -6.54 5.73 1.03
C HIS A 32 -7.48 4.69 0.42
N THR A 33 -7.12 3.41 0.54
CA THR A 33 -7.93 2.31 0.01
C THR A 33 -9.26 2.19 0.74
N GLN A 34 -9.23 2.31 2.08
CA GLN A 34 -10.45 2.31 2.87
C GLN A 34 -11.38 3.43 2.45
N LYS A 35 -10.83 4.60 2.17
CA LYS A 35 -11.60 5.74 1.71
C LYS A 35 -12.21 5.49 0.33
N LEU A 36 -11.44 4.94 -0.59
CA LEU A 36 -11.93 4.62 -1.94
C LEU A 36 -13.07 3.62 -1.91
N LEU A 37 -13.00 2.66 -1.00
CA LEU A 37 -13.99 1.59 -0.89
C LEU A 37 -15.15 1.93 0.04
N GLY A 38 -15.14 3.12 0.65
CA GLY A 38 -16.17 3.51 1.60
C GLY A 38 -16.10 2.72 2.90
N ARG A 39 -14.90 2.30 3.32
CA ARG A 39 -14.70 1.46 4.51
C ARG A 39 -13.93 2.16 5.63
N LEU A 40 -13.93 3.49 5.65
CA LEU A 40 -13.28 4.21 6.73
C LEU A 40 -13.99 3.96 8.06
N PRO A 41 -13.26 3.77 9.15
CA PRO A 41 -13.86 3.68 10.47
C PRO A 41 -14.61 4.96 10.81
N ALA A 42 -15.86 4.81 11.29
CA ALA A 42 -16.62 5.95 11.76
C ALA A 42 -16.34 6.19 13.25
N ASP A 43 -16.30 7.46 13.65
CA ASP A 43 -16.05 7.82 15.04
C ASP A 43 -17.08 7.24 16.00
N ASP A 44 -18.31 7.08 15.52
CA ASP A 44 -19.41 6.55 16.33
C ASP A 44 -19.47 5.02 16.35
N GLY A 45 -18.55 4.36 15.65
CA GLY A 45 -18.54 2.91 15.60
C GLY A 45 -19.69 2.29 14.83
N SER A 46 -20.33 3.06 13.96
CA SER A 46 -21.50 2.59 13.21
C SER A 46 -21.19 1.48 12.22
N ILE A 47 -19.94 1.35 11.79
CA ILE A 47 -19.50 0.32 10.85
C ILE A 47 -18.75 -0.77 11.62
N PRO A 48 -19.18 -2.05 11.51
CA PRO A 48 -18.44 -3.12 12.17
C PRO A 48 -17.00 -3.19 11.74
N ALA A 49 -16.11 -3.57 12.65
CA ALA A 49 -14.66 -3.62 12.38
C ALA A 49 -14.34 -4.49 11.16
N THR A 50 -15.11 -5.56 10.93
CA THR A 50 -14.90 -6.45 9.78
C THR A 50 -15.14 -5.77 8.45
N GLN A 51 -15.91 -4.69 8.42
CA GLN A 51 -16.21 -3.95 7.20
C GLN A 51 -15.14 -2.90 6.89
N HIS A 52 -14.23 -2.63 7.83
CA HIS A 52 -13.11 -1.73 7.59
C HIS A 52 -11.94 -2.45 6.93
N HIS A 53 -11.99 -3.77 6.94
CA HIS A 53 -10.88 -4.59 6.44
C HIS A 53 -10.72 -4.43 4.93
N VAL A 54 -9.47 -4.37 4.51
CA VAL A 54 -9.07 -4.30 3.11
C VAL A 54 -8.27 -5.55 2.81
N SER A 55 -8.62 -6.27 1.75
CA SER A 55 -7.85 -7.43 1.35
C SER A 55 -6.48 -7.00 0.81
N GLY A 56 -5.53 -7.94 0.77
CA GLY A 56 -4.21 -7.64 0.22
C GLY A 56 -4.29 -7.16 -1.23
N ARG A 57 -5.13 -7.81 -2.02
CA ARG A 57 -5.32 -7.43 -3.42
C ARG A 57 -5.90 -6.02 -3.55
N GLU A 58 -6.90 -5.70 -2.73
CA GLU A 58 -7.48 -4.36 -2.72
C GLU A 58 -6.45 -3.32 -2.30
N LEU A 59 -5.62 -3.64 -1.32
CA LEU A 59 -4.56 -2.74 -0.85
C LEU A 59 -3.56 -2.45 -1.97
N VAL A 60 -3.15 -3.47 -2.73
CA VAL A 60 -2.19 -3.29 -3.81
C VAL A 60 -2.76 -2.35 -4.88
N HIS A 61 -4.03 -2.49 -5.21
CA HIS A 61 -4.67 -1.57 -6.15
C HIS A 61 -4.74 -0.15 -5.57
N GLY A 62 -4.99 -0.02 -4.28
CA GLY A 62 -4.97 1.29 -3.62
C GLY A 62 -3.58 1.90 -3.57
N VAL A 63 -2.54 1.07 -3.40
CA VAL A 63 -1.16 1.54 -3.49
C VAL A 63 -0.88 2.13 -4.87
N ARG A 64 -1.32 1.43 -5.92
CA ARG A 64 -1.15 1.93 -7.27
C ARG A 64 -1.80 3.31 -7.45
N ASP A 65 -3.04 3.43 -7.02
CA ASP A 65 -3.76 4.69 -7.15
C ASP A 65 -3.07 5.82 -6.37
N LEU A 66 -2.67 5.56 -5.14
CA LEU A 66 -2.01 6.56 -4.32
C LEU A 66 -0.65 6.93 -4.90
N ALA A 67 0.12 5.94 -5.35
CA ALA A 67 1.44 6.21 -5.93
C ALA A 67 1.34 7.12 -7.16
N LEU A 68 0.36 6.88 -8.01
CA LEU A 68 0.16 7.72 -9.18
C LEU A 68 -0.27 9.13 -8.80
N ARG A 69 -1.10 9.28 -7.77
CA ARG A 69 -1.53 10.60 -7.29
C ARG A 69 -0.40 11.38 -6.63
N GLU A 70 0.43 10.69 -5.86
CA GLU A 70 1.50 11.33 -5.09
C GLU A 70 2.74 11.61 -5.94
N PHE A 71 3.11 10.67 -6.80
CA PHE A 71 4.40 10.70 -7.49
C PHE A 71 4.28 10.81 -9.01
N GLY A 72 3.08 10.61 -9.56
CA GLY A 72 2.88 10.69 -11.01
C GLY A 72 3.83 9.77 -11.77
N LEU A 73 4.50 10.31 -12.76
CA LEU A 73 5.45 9.55 -13.58
C LEU A 73 6.65 9.03 -12.80
N MET A 74 6.91 9.60 -11.62
CA MET A 74 8.03 9.17 -10.78
C MET A 74 7.67 7.96 -9.90
N ALA A 75 6.41 7.52 -9.91
CA ALA A 75 5.95 6.47 -8.99
C ALA A 75 6.80 5.21 -9.09
N ARG A 76 7.09 4.73 -10.29
CA ARG A 76 7.87 3.51 -10.46
C ARG A 76 9.28 3.66 -9.89
N ILE A 77 9.90 4.82 -10.11
CA ILE A 77 11.24 5.09 -9.62
C ILE A 77 11.26 5.14 -8.10
N VAL A 78 10.27 5.81 -7.50
CA VAL A 78 10.18 5.91 -6.04
C VAL A 78 10.06 4.52 -5.42
N LEU A 79 9.16 3.68 -5.94
CA LEU A 79 9.00 2.32 -5.40
C LEU A 79 10.28 1.50 -5.58
N ARG A 80 10.97 1.65 -6.71
CA ARG A 80 12.23 0.96 -6.93
C ARG A 80 13.29 1.40 -5.90
N MET A 81 13.35 2.69 -5.61
CA MET A 81 14.27 3.21 -4.60
C MET A 81 13.99 2.62 -3.22
N TRP A 82 12.73 2.25 -2.97
CA TRP A 82 12.35 1.62 -1.71
C TRP A 82 12.50 0.10 -1.73
N GLY A 83 13.06 -0.46 -2.79
CA GLY A 83 13.24 -1.91 -2.90
C GLY A 83 12.01 -2.67 -3.35
N ILE A 84 10.99 -1.95 -3.83
CA ILE A 84 9.73 -2.56 -4.24
C ILE A 84 9.73 -2.73 -5.75
N ASN A 85 9.81 -3.96 -6.21
CA ASN A 85 9.90 -4.29 -7.63
C ASN A 85 8.74 -5.17 -8.11
N ARG A 86 8.00 -5.76 -7.20
CA ARG A 86 6.87 -6.65 -7.50
C ARG A 86 5.79 -6.42 -6.47
N THR A 87 4.55 -6.77 -6.81
CA THR A 87 3.45 -6.63 -5.86
C THR A 87 3.66 -7.52 -4.62
N ALA A 88 4.37 -8.62 -4.76
CA ALA A 88 4.71 -9.49 -3.62
C ALA A 88 5.52 -8.73 -2.55
N ASP A 89 6.28 -7.72 -2.93
CA ASP A 89 7.05 -6.93 -1.97
C ASP A 89 6.14 -6.17 -1.01
N PHE A 90 4.96 -5.74 -1.46
CA PHE A 90 3.97 -5.15 -0.56
C PHE A 90 3.50 -6.16 0.49
N GLY A 91 3.41 -7.42 0.09
CA GLY A 91 3.08 -8.49 1.02
C GLY A 91 4.11 -8.62 2.13
N ASP A 92 5.39 -8.56 1.77
CA ASP A 92 6.46 -8.62 2.76
C ASP A 92 6.34 -7.47 3.76
N ILE A 93 6.07 -6.26 3.27
CA ILE A 93 5.90 -5.08 4.13
C ILE A 93 4.71 -5.27 5.06
N VAL A 94 3.56 -5.68 4.52
CA VAL A 94 2.35 -5.87 5.31
C VAL A 94 2.56 -6.93 6.40
N PHE A 95 3.15 -8.07 6.04
CA PHE A 95 3.34 -9.13 7.03
C PHE A 95 4.39 -8.76 8.09
N ASN A 96 5.38 -7.95 7.74
CA ASN A 96 6.29 -7.40 8.75
C ASN A 96 5.54 -6.53 9.74
N LEU A 97 4.59 -5.72 9.28
CA LEU A 97 3.78 -4.87 10.14
C LEU A 97 2.82 -5.69 10.99
N VAL A 98 2.25 -6.76 10.43
CA VAL A 98 1.36 -7.65 11.17
C VAL A 98 2.13 -8.35 12.30
N GLU A 99 3.33 -8.82 12.03
CA GLU A 99 4.15 -9.49 13.04
C GLU A 99 4.47 -8.59 14.24
N GLU A 100 4.60 -7.28 14.01
CA GLU A 100 4.85 -6.33 15.08
C GLU A 100 3.56 -5.73 15.65
N ASN A 101 2.42 -6.29 15.29
CA ASN A 101 1.11 -5.82 15.75
C ASN A 101 0.83 -4.36 15.39
N LEU A 102 1.44 -3.87 14.32
CA LEU A 102 1.21 -2.52 13.82
C LEU A 102 0.09 -2.48 12.79
N MET A 103 -0.30 -3.64 12.28
CA MET A 103 -1.40 -3.76 11.33
C MET A 103 -2.13 -5.06 11.63
N SER A 104 -3.46 -5.04 11.52
CA SER A 104 -4.28 -6.23 11.74
C SER A 104 -4.39 -7.04 10.46
N ARG A 105 -4.58 -8.35 10.65
CA ARG A 105 -4.73 -9.30 9.55
C ARG A 105 -5.98 -10.13 9.79
N SER A 106 -6.75 -10.39 8.72
CA SER A 106 -7.84 -11.34 8.83
C SER A 106 -7.32 -12.74 8.53
N ASP A 107 -8.05 -13.76 9.01
CA ASP A 107 -7.68 -15.15 8.76
C ASP A 107 -7.71 -15.52 7.29
N GLN A 108 -8.38 -14.71 6.47
CA GLN A 108 -8.47 -14.96 5.03
C GLN A 108 -7.29 -14.39 4.25
N ASP A 109 -6.49 -13.53 4.87
CA ASP A 109 -5.36 -12.91 4.19
C ASP A 109 -4.19 -13.88 4.11
N SER A 110 -3.52 -13.89 2.97
CA SER A 110 -2.33 -14.69 2.77
C SER A 110 -1.35 -13.93 1.88
N ARG A 111 -0.11 -14.39 1.86
CA ARG A 111 0.89 -13.81 0.97
C ARG A 111 0.50 -13.97 -0.50
N ALA A 112 -0.30 -14.98 -0.82
CA ALA A 112 -0.78 -15.20 -2.19
C ALA A 112 -1.62 -14.02 -2.71
N ASP A 113 -2.28 -13.29 -1.82
CA ASP A 113 -3.08 -12.13 -2.20
C ASP A 113 -2.25 -10.99 -2.80
N PHE A 114 -0.94 -11.01 -2.57
CA PHE A 114 -0.02 -10.01 -3.08
C PHE A 114 0.78 -10.49 -4.29
N GLN A 115 0.64 -11.76 -4.67
CA GLN A 115 1.43 -12.35 -5.76
C GLN A 115 0.85 -11.95 -7.11
N ASP A 116 1.71 -11.42 -7.96
CA ASP A 116 1.40 -11.17 -9.37
C ASP A 116 0.05 -10.47 -9.60
N VAL A 117 -0.28 -9.49 -8.74
CA VAL A 117 -1.51 -8.74 -8.88
C VAL A 117 -1.48 -7.95 -10.20
N PHE A 118 -0.36 -7.30 -10.46
CA PHE A 118 -0.09 -6.67 -11.75
C PHE A 118 1.41 -6.42 -11.88
N ASP A 119 1.83 -6.09 -13.08
CA ASP A 119 3.22 -5.68 -13.36
C ASP A 119 3.37 -4.20 -13.02
N LEU A 120 4.35 -3.86 -12.18
CA LEU A 120 4.53 -2.48 -11.71
C LEU A 120 4.93 -1.53 -12.85
N ASP A 121 5.75 -2.00 -13.78
CA ASP A 121 6.15 -1.15 -14.89
C ASP A 121 4.94 -0.82 -15.78
N GLN A 122 4.11 -1.82 -16.05
CA GLN A 122 2.92 -1.61 -16.84
C GLN A 122 1.93 -0.70 -16.11
N ALA A 123 1.65 -0.99 -14.85
CA ALA A 123 0.61 -0.27 -14.11
C ALA A 123 1.00 1.17 -13.81
N LEU A 124 2.28 1.45 -13.52
CA LEU A 124 2.71 2.76 -13.06
C LEU A 124 3.33 3.62 -14.15
N VAL A 125 3.79 3.03 -15.24
CA VAL A 125 4.43 3.78 -16.32
C VAL A 125 3.51 3.85 -17.53
N GLN A 126 3.15 2.69 -18.09
CA GLN A 126 2.40 2.65 -19.34
C GLN A 126 0.97 3.13 -19.17
N GLU A 127 0.28 2.65 -18.16
CA GLU A 127 -1.13 3.02 -17.95
C GLU A 127 -1.25 4.48 -17.51
N PHE A 128 -0.37 4.95 -16.65
CA PHE A 128 -0.40 6.35 -16.23
C PHE A 128 -0.14 7.29 -17.41
N HIS A 129 0.84 6.93 -18.24
CA HIS A 129 1.18 7.77 -19.39
C HIS A 129 -0.01 7.92 -20.36
N ILE A 130 -0.72 6.83 -20.60
CA ILE A 130 -1.90 6.85 -21.45
C ILE A 130 -3.00 7.73 -20.83
N GLU A 131 -3.27 7.56 -19.57
CA GLU A 131 -4.28 8.33 -18.87
C GLU A 131 -3.94 9.81 -18.82
N ALA A 132 -2.68 10.14 -18.58
CA ALA A 132 -2.23 11.52 -18.53
C ALA A 132 -2.40 12.22 -19.88
N ASP A 133 -2.04 11.53 -20.95
CA ASP A 133 -2.20 12.06 -22.30
C ASP A 133 -3.67 12.35 -22.59
N GLU A 134 -4.56 11.42 -22.28
CA GLU A 134 -5.98 11.61 -22.49
C GLU A 134 -6.52 12.80 -21.68
N ALA A 135 -6.12 12.89 -20.41
CA ALA A 135 -6.59 13.97 -19.54
C ALA A 135 -6.15 15.33 -20.05
N GLU A 136 -4.93 15.43 -20.56
CA GLU A 136 -4.41 16.70 -21.07
C GLU A 136 -5.01 17.10 -22.40
N TRP A 137 -5.23 16.14 -23.29
CA TRP A 137 -5.68 16.43 -24.63
C TRP A 137 -7.18 16.67 -24.74
N THR A 138 -7.96 16.31 -23.73
CA THR A 138 -9.41 16.51 -23.75
C THR A 138 -9.87 17.84 -23.22
N ARG A 139 -8.96 18.72 -22.84
CA ARG A 139 -9.29 20.06 -22.36
C ARG A 139 -9.58 21.03 -23.49
#